data_fd9dd1477db33e808d15d7d2cf0f8c33
#
_entry.id   fd9dd1477db33e808d15d7d2cf0f8c33
#
_cell.length_a   1.000
_cell.length_b   1.000
_cell.length_c   1.000
_cell.angle_alpha   90.00
_cell.angle_beta   90.00
_cell.angle_gamma   90.00
#
_symmetry.space_group_name_H-M   'P 1'
#
loop_
_entity.id
_entity.type
_entity.pdbx_description
1 polymer ?
#
loop_
_entity_poly.entity_id
_entity_poly.type
_entity_poly.pdbx_seq_one_letter_code
_entity_poly.pdbx_strand_id
1 'polypeptide(L)'
;MIKGTYIFYENGKELYRQDNVITKFGKRFLTNYLAGNATSSSRDMAIGVHRHEVLVTAASASAGTITYTANNNYSAGDVISVYGLSTTTFNLSNVTINSATSSQFTIVNAATGISVSGSSTGRAYKPATENDTRLGFEFYRVPINLASPDIQTATISSSYAVVYKATIPQDVSGTISEIGLYPSTRMSIVNYDSKFLSDFYDAMDWNTTSGFNPASSTNGARIGSTILNFESGSGTAREYILNTNLDLTGYNNQDTMNLAYYKNDNNVSNIRIKLYHADDSWFYHDIVPPSGLGYKISPDLYMSDLFNQHEGTTVAERSSIVKIGIEVTPTSGQTTTVGMDGLRINDEDTFDPIYGLISRTTLATPLEKAMGRQVDVEYRLDLGF
;
A
#
# COMPACT_ATOMS: atom_id res chain seq x y z
N MET A 1 -14.77 22.62 -13.77
CA MET A 1 -14.70 21.23 -13.21
C MET A 1 -13.68 21.24 -12.09
N ILE A 2 -14.04 20.76 -10.90
CA ILE A 2 -13.12 20.68 -9.76
C ILE A 2 -12.02 19.66 -10.09
N LYS A 3 -10.76 20.10 -9.96
CA LYS A 3 -9.58 19.25 -10.18
C LYS A 3 -8.68 19.31 -8.96
N GLY A 4 -8.04 18.20 -8.64
CA GLY A 4 -7.00 18.15 -7.63
C GLY A 4 -5.68 17.69 -8.25
N THR A 5 -4.59 18.19 -7.73
CA THR A 5 -3.24 17.86 -8.20
C THR A 5 -2.31 17.74 -7.00
N TYR A 6 -1.55 16.66 -6.91
CA TYR A 6 -0.43 16.53 -5.97
C TYR A 6 0.87 16.94 -6.65
N ILE A 7 1.68 17.71 -5.93
CA ILE A 7 2.98 18.20 -6.40
C ILE A 7 4.01 17.91 -5.29
N PHE A 8 5.08 17.25 -5.64
CA PHE A 8 6.16 16.90 -4.73
C PHE A 8 7.35 17.80 -5.00
N TYR A 9 7.96 18.32 -3.94
CA TYR A 9 9.13 19.19 -4.00
C TYR A 9 10.25 18.65 -3.12
N GLU A 10 11.48 18.86 -3.56
CA GLU A 10 12.67 18.67 -2.76
C GLU A 10 13.54 19.92 -2.87
N ASN A 11 13.92 20.50 -1.73
CA ASN A 11 14.70 21.75 -1.67
C ASN A 11 14.07 22.88 -2.52
N GLY A 12 12.74 22.96 -2.54
CA GLY A 12 11.98 23.96 -3.30
C GLY A 12 11.88 23.68 -4.81
N LYS A 13 12.48 22.60 -5.32
CA LYS A 13 12.40 22.20 -6.72
C LYS A 13 11.30 21.14 -6.90
N GLU A 14 10.41 21.36 -7.87
CA GLU A 14 9.39 20.34 -8.23
C GLU A 14 10.07 19.06 -8.74
N LEU A 15 9.73 17.93 -8.10
CA LEU A 15 10.19 16.60 -8.46
C LEU A 15 9.18 15.89 -9.35
N TYR A 16 7.90 16.00 -8.98
CA TYR A 16 6.83 15.23 -9.59
C TYR A 16 5.49 15.94 -9.44
N ARG A 17 4.61 15.77 -10.42
CA ARG A 17 3.25 16.30 -10.41
C ARG A 17 2.29 15.27 -10.99
N GLN A 18 1.16 15.05 -10.33
CA GLN A 18 0.15 14.12 -10.76
C GLN A 18 -1.25 14.62 -10.41
N ASP A 19 -2.15 14.58 -11.38
CA ASP A 19 -3.57 14.81 -11.15
C ASP A 19 -4.15 13.67 -10.30
N ASN A 20 -5.12 14.00 -9.47
CA ASN A 20 -5.78 13.04 -8.60
C ASN A 20 -7.20 12.73 -9.02
N VAL A 21 -7.75 11.72 -8.38
CA VAL A 21 -9.17 11.40 -8.39
C VAL A 21 -9.79 11.87 -7.08
N ILE A 22 -10.86 12.68 -7.16
CA ILE A 22 -11.68 13.01 -6.01
C ILE A 22 -12.67 11.84 -5.83
N THR A 23 -12.60 11.18 -4.68
CA THR A 23 -13.43 10.01 -4.40
C THR A 23 -14.90 10.37 -4.23
N LYS A 24 -15.79 9.38 -4.21
CA LYS A 24 -17.20 9.58 -3.88
C LYS A 24 -17.37 10.20 -2.49
N PHE A 25 -16.58 9.74 -1.53
CA PHE A 25 -16.53 10.34 -0.20
C PHE A 25 -16.08 11.80 -0.26
N GLY A 26 -14.99 12.10 -1.00
CA GLY A 26 -14.49 13.46 -1.17
C GLY A 26 -15.52 14.41 -1.78
N LYS A 27 -16.27 13.96 -2.79
CA LYS A 27 -17.36 14.74 -3.38
C LYS A 27 -18.45 15.06 -2.34
N ARG A 28 -18.86 14.06 -1.55
CA ARG A 28 -19.82 14.24 -0.45
C ARG A 28 -19.27 15.18 0.63
N PHE A 29 -18.01 15.00 1.01
CA PHE A 29 -17.32 15.84 1.98
C PHE A 29 -17.32 17.31 1.54
N LEU A 30 -16.94 17.60 0.28
CA LEU A 30 -16.93 18.95 -0.27
C LEU A 30 -18.33 19.56 -0.32
N THR A 31 -19.34 18.76 -0.68
CA THR A 31 -20.74 19.20 -0.69
C THR A 31 -21.20 19.61 0.72
N ASN A 32 -20.90 18.80 1.73
CA ASN A 32 -21.22 19.12 3.12
C ASN A 32 -20.48 20.36 3.61
N TYR A 33 -19.23 20.52 3.22
CA TYR A 33 -18.45 21.70 3.55
C TYR A 33 -19.06 22.99 2.96
N LEU A 34 -19.42 22.97 1.69
CA LEU A 34 -20.05 24.10 1.01
C LEU A 34 -21.45 24.41 1.56
N ALA A 35 -22.17 23.39 2.03
CA ALA A 35 -23.47 23.55 2.67
C ALA A 35 -23.41 24.05 4.13
N GLY A 36 -22.20 24.25 4.68
CA GLY A 36 -22.01 24.64 6.07
C GLY A 36 -22.19 23.52 7.09
N ASN A 37 -22.27 22.27 6.64
CA ASN A 37 -22.45 21.09 7.46
C ASN A 37 -21.11 20.38 7.79
N ALA A 38 -19.99 21.02 7.54
CA ALA A 38 -18.68 20.42 7.80
C ALA A 38 -18.40 20.32 9.29
N THR A 39 -17.94 19.14 9.69
CA THR A 39 -17.67 18.80 11.07
C THR A 39 -16.17 18.84 11.42
N SER A 40 -15.29 18.91 10.42
CA SER A 40 -13.84 18.92 10.61
C SER A 40 -13.18 19.99 9.75
N SER A 41 -12.22 20.68 10.35
CA SER A 41 -11.39 21.67 9.70
C SER A 41 -9.97 21.17 9.40
N SER A 42 -9.50 20.12 10.04
CA SER A 42 -8.16 19.55 9.80
C SER A 42 -8.15 18.53 8.65
N ARG A 43 -6.97 18.29 8.11
CA ARG A 43 -6.72 17.34 7.01
C ARG A 43 -5.43 16.59 7.29
N ASP A 44 -5.39 15.35 6.85
CA ASP A 44 -4.18 14.54 6.84
C ASP A 44 -3.81 14.18 5.42
N MET A 45 -2.52 14.19 5.15
CA MET A 45 -1.96 13.69 3.90
C MET A 45 -1.24 12.38 4.18
N ALA A 46 -1.62 11.32 3.49
CA ALA A 46 -1.08 9.98 3.67
C ALA A 46 -0.33 9.52 2.42
N ILE A 47 0.77 8.81 2.61
CA ILE A 47 1.56 8.19 1.55
C ILE A 47 1.56 6.67 1.71
N GLY A 48 1.61 5.95 0.60
CA GLY A 48 1.49 4.50 0.59
C GLY A 48 2.08 3.82 -0.64
N VAL A 49 1.91 2.49 -0.65
CA VAL A 49 2.33 1.60 -1.71
C VAL A 49 1.12 0.96 -2.38
N HIS A 50 1.16 0.83 -3.70
CA HIS A 50 0.12 0.19 -4.50
C HIS A 50 -0.20 -1.24 -4.06
N ARG A 51 -1.48 -1.55 -3.97
CA ARG A 51 -1.97 -2.89 -3.62
C ARG A 51 -1.89 -3.89 -4.78
N HIS A 52 -2.04 -3.44 -6.01
CA HIS A 52 -2.19 -4.30 -7.19
C HIS A 52 -1.07 -4.09 -8.22
N GLU A 53 0.14 -3.86 -7.74
CA GLU A 53 1.31 -3.80 -8.60
C GLU A 53 1.73 -5.22 -9.04
N VAL A 54 1.96 -5.40 -10.33
CA VAL A 54 2.52 -6.63 -10.88
C VAL A 54 3.84 -6.36 -11.60
N LEU A 55 4.75 -7.32 -11.51
CA LEU A 55 6.04 -7.28 -12.21
C LEU A 55 5.83 -7.64 -13.69
N VAL A 56 6.25 -6.76 -14.58
CA VAL A 56 6.28 -7.00 -16.04
C VAL A 56 7.68 -7.45 -16.42
N THR A 57 7.81 -8.68 -16.90
CA THR A 57 9.10 -9.29 -17.23
C THR A 57 9.48 -9.16 -18.70
N ALA A 58 8.50 -8.96 -19.57
CA ALA A 58 8.72 -8.73 -21.02
C ALA A 58 7.54 -7.97 -21.63
N ALA A 59 7.79 -7.30 -22.75
CA ALA A 59 6.76 -6.73 -23.60
C ALA A 59 7.14 -6.86 -25.07
N SER A 60 6.14 -7.03 -25.93
CA SER A 60 6.32 -7.06 -27.38
C SER A 60 5.14 -6.42 -28.09
N ALA A 61 5.42 -5.74 -29.20
CA ALA A 61 4.41 -5.12 -30.03
C ALA A 61 4.36 -5.77 -31.42
N SER A 62 3.20 -6.23 -31.82
CA SER A 62 2.96 -6.86 -33.11
C SER A 62 1.51 -6.63 -33.55
N ALA A 63 1.32 -6.37 -34.83
CA ALA A 63 -0.01 -6.29 -35.44
C ALA A 63 -1.02 -5.41 -34.69
N GLY A 64 -0.59 -4.25 -34.22
CA GLY A 64 -1.47 -3.31 -33.52
C GLY A 64 -1.80 -3.67 -32.08
N THR A 65 -1.03 -4.58 -31.46
CA THR A 65 -1.22 -5.05 -30.11
C THR A 65 0.11 -5.08 -29.35
N ILE A 66 0.13 -4.58 -28.13
CA ILE A 66 1.22 -4.82 -27.19
C ILE A 66 0.81 -5.96 -26.28
N THR A 67 1.67 -6.95 -26.16
CA THR A 67 1.57 -8.06 -25.21
C THR A 67 2.59 -7.88 -24.09
N TYR A 68 2.14 -7.88 -22.85
CA TYR A 68 2.98 -7.84 -21.66
C TYR A 68 2.99 -9.21 -20.99
N THR A 69 4.17 -9.69 -20.64
CA THR A 69 4.36 -10.90 -19.83
C THR A 69 4.44 -10.50 -18.37
N ALA A 70 3.46 -10.92 -17.60
CA ALA A 70 3.35 -10.64 -16.17
C ALA A 70 2.41 -11.65 -15.52
N ASN A 71 2.79 -12.20 -14.40
CA ASN A 71 1.83 -12.96 -13.57
C ASN A 71 0.86 -11.97 -12.94
N ASN A 72 -0.41 -12.06 -13.30
CA ASN A 72 -1.40 -11.07 -12.95
C ASN A 72 -2.78 -11.70 -12.72
N ASN A 73 -3.69 -10.90 -12.15
CA ASN A 73 -5.11 -11.21 -11.97
C ASN A 73 -6.00 -10.18 -12.66
N TYR A 74 -5.50 -9.55 -13.70
CA TYR A 74 -6.26 -8.58 -14.48
C TYR A 74 -7.33 -9.26 -15.35
N SER A 75 -8.30 -8.45 -15.77
CA SER A 75 -9.37 -8.86 -16.67
C SER A 75 -9.44 -7.91 -17.87
N ALA A 76 -10.02 -8.39 -18.96
CA ALA A 76 -10.35 -7.52 -20.09
C ALA A 76 -11.28 -6.38 -19.61
N GLY A 77 -11.00 -5.16 -20.04
CA GLY A 77 -11.69 -3.96 -19.61
C GLY A 77 -11.08 -3.25 -18.39
N ASP A 78 -10.17 -3.89 -17.64
CA ASP A 78 -9.43 -3.20 -16.59
C ASP A 78 -8.60 -2.04 -17.17
N VAL A 79 -8.55 -0.93 -16.45
CA VAL A 79 -7.67 0.19 -16.77
C VAL A 79 -6.41 0.07 -15.94
N ILE A 80 -5.25 0.15 -16.60
CA ILE A 80 -3.93 0.04 -15.95
C ILE A 80 -2.98 1.11 -16.45
N SER A 81 -1.89 1.29 -15.70
CA SER A 81 -0.70 2.00 -16.16
C SER A 81 0.50 1.07 -16.09
N VAL A 82 1.41 1.19 -17.05
CA VAL A 82 2.67 0.43 -17.15
C VAL A 82 3.83 1.40 -17.14
N TYR A 83 4.85 1.14 -16.33
CA TYR A 83 6.04 1.99 -16.21
C TYR A 83 7.31 1.15 -15.97
N GLY A 84 8.47 1.80 -16.06
CA GLY A 84 9.78 1.21 -15.69
C GLY A 84 10.37 0.25 -16.71
N LEU A 85 9.75 0.09 -17.89
CA LEU A 85 10.36 -0.64 -19.00
C LEU A 85 11.39 0.24 -19.72
N SER A 86 12.51 -0.35 -20.10
CA SER A 86 13.62 0.35 -20.80
C SER A 86 13.18 0.94 -22.14
N THR A 87 12.27 0.29 -22.83
CA THR A 87 11.68 0.79 -24.07
C THR A 87 10.44 1.62 -23.74
N THR A 88 10.56 2.94 -23.84
CA THR A 88 9.54 3.90 -23.41
C THR A 88 8.18 3.74 -24.08
N THR A 89 8.15 3.21 -25.31
CA THR A 89 6.91 2.89 -26.06
C THR A 89 5.98 1.94 -25.27
N PHE A 90 6.53 1.14 -24.37
CA PHE A 90 5.77 0.22 -23.55
C PHE A 90 5.32 0.82 -22.20
N ASN A 91 5.77 2.01 -21.86
CA ASN A 91 5.34 2.71 -20.64
C ASN A 91 4.08 3.52 -21.00
N LEU A 92 2.92 3.01 -20.62
CA LEU A 92 1.62 3.55 -20.98
C LEU A 92 0.80 3.88 -19.74
N SER A 93 0.08 4.99 -19.77
CA SER A 93 -0.77 5.43 -18.64
C SER A 93 -2.25 5.33 -19.00
N ASN A 94 -3.05 4.83 -18.05
CA ASN A 94 -4.51 4.76 -18.11
C ASN A 94 -5.02 4.07 -19.41
N VAL A 95 -4.45 2.92 -19.71
CA VAL A 95 -4.81 2.12 -20.89
C VAL A 95 -5.70 0.96 -20.52
N THR A 96 -6.63 0.61 -21.42
CA THR A 96 -7.58 -0.47 -21.19
C THR A 96 -7.00 -1.79 -21.67
N ILE A 97 -7.10 -2.82 -20.86
CA ILE A 97 -6.72 -4.19 -21.19
C ILE A 97 -7.72 -4.76 -22.19
N ASN A 98 -7.21 -5.24 -23.32
CA ASN A 98 -8.00 -5.91 -24.35
C ASN A 98 -8.26 -7.39 -23.99
N SER A 99 -7.25 -8.10 -23.52
CA SER A 99 -7.37 -9.49 -23.02
C SER A 99 -6.34 -9.75 -21.93
N ALA A 100 -6.64 -10.67 -21.02
CA ALA A 100 -5.74 -11.10 -19.98
C ALA A 100 -5.84 -12.60 -19.72
N THR A 101 -4.70 -13.18 -19.36
CA THR A 101 -4.55 -14.52 -18.77
C THR A 101 -3.76 -14.37 -17.48
N SER A 102 -3.57 -15.43 -16.72
CA SER A 102 -2.76 -15.39 -15.49
C SER A 102 -1.28 -15.02 -15.71
N SER A 103 -0.78 -15.13 -16.96
CA SER A 103 0.64 -14.91 -17.29
C SER A 103 0.89 -13.76 -18.29
N GLN A 104 -0.15 -13.22 -18.90
CA GLN A 104 -0.04 -12.16 -19.91
C GLN A 104 -1.28 -11.27 -19.92
N PHE A 105 -1.10 -10.04 -20.38
CA PHE A 105 -2.20 -9.16 -20.78
C PHE A 105 -1.84 -8.38 -22.05
N THR A 106 -2.87 -7.94 -22.78
CA THR A 106 -2.69 -7.24 -24.06
C THR A 106 -3.38 -5.89 -24.07
N ILE A 107 -2.81 -4.95 -24.80
CA ILE A 107 -3.36 -3.60 -25.01
C ILE A 107 -3.34 -3.32 -26.51
N VAL A 108 -4.41 -2.75 -27.05
CA VAL A 108 -4.45 -2.27 -28.44
C VAL A 108 -3.56 -1.03 -28.56
N ASN A 109 -2.55 -1.09 -29.44
CA ASN A 109 -1.61 0.01 -29.66
C ASN A 109 -0.99 -0.10 -31.07
N ALA A 110 -0.77 1.02 -31.73
CA ALA A 110 -0.24 1.06 -33.08
C ALA A 110 1.24 0.65 -33.22
N ALA A 111 1.98 0.48 -32.10
CA ALA A 111 3.37 0.05 -32.15
C ALA A 111 3.51 -1.36 -32.73
N THR A 112 4.56 -1.59 -33.50
CA THR A 112 4.83 -2.90 -34.14
C THR A 112 6.35 -3.16 -34.22
N GLY A 113 6.74 -4.44 -34.23
CA GLY A 113 8.12 -4.84 -34.48
C GLY A 113 9.11 -4.51 -33.35
N ILE A 114 8.63 -4.23 -32.14
CA ILE A 114 9.45 -3.86 -30.98
C ILE A 114 9.27 -4.92 -29.92
N SER A 115 10.34 -5.24 -29.21
CA SER A 115 10.26 -6.12 -28.04
C SER A 115 11.29 -5.73 -26.97
N VAL A 116 10.97 -6.02 -25.72
CA VAL A 116 11.88 -5.95 -24.58
C VAL A 116 11.67 -7.20 -23.72
N SER A 117 12.77 -7.84 -23.33
CA SER A 117 12.75 -9.04 -22.51
C SER A 117 13.82 -8.97 -21.44
N GLY A 118 13.61 -9.71 -20.33
CA GLY A 118 14.59 -9.81 -19.25
C GLY A 118 14.69 -8.58 -18.36
N SER A 119 13.82 -7.59 -18.54
CA SER A 119 13.76 -6.43 -17.63
C SER A 119 12.90 -6.77 -16.42
N SER A 120 13.52 -6.98 -15.28
CA SER A 120 12.80 -7.15 -14.01
C SER A 120 12.28 -5.82 -13.42
N THR A 121 12.38 -4.73 -14.16
CA THR A 121 12.05 -3.37 -13.67
C THR A 121 10.67 -2.89 -14.06
N GLY A 122 10.02 -3.50 -15.06
CA GLY A 122 8.68 -3.12 -15.49
C GLY A 122 7.64 -3.39 -14.42
N ARG A 123 6.68 -2.49 -14.30
CA ARG A 123 5.56 -2.59 -13.35
C ARG A 123 4.27 -2.20 -14.05
N ALA A 124 3.18 -2.86 -13.67
CA ALA A 124 1.83 -2.45 -14.05
C ALA A 124 0.95 -2.37 -12.80
N TYR A 125 0.01 -1.43 -12.78
CA TYR A 125 -0.87 -1.21 -11.64
C TYR A 125 -2.21 -0.61 -12.09
N LYS A 126 -3.23 -0.77 -11.23
CA LYS A 126 -4.53 -0.12 -11.42
C LYS A 126 -4.47 1.32 -10.88
N PRO A 127 -4.84 2.34 -11.67
CA PRO A 127 -4.87 3.72 -11.21
C PRO A 127 -5.95 3.93 -10.15
N ALA A 128 -5.87 5.07 -9.46
CA ALA A 128 -6.88 5.49 -8.49
C ALA A 128 -8.26 5.65 -9.16
N THR A 129 -9.31 5.32 -8.41
CA THR A 129 -10.71 5.43 -8.82
C THR A 129 -11.52 6.23 -7.81
N GLU A 130 -12.69 6.72 -8.23
CA GLU A 130 -13.60 7.43 -7.32
C GLU A 130 -14.25 6.52 -6.25
N ASN A 131 -14.16 5.21 -6.42
CA ASN A 131 -14.69 4.24 -5.47
C ASN A 131 -13.68 3.86 -4.38
N ASP A 132 -12.45 4.36 -4.46
CA ASP A 132 -11.43 4.03 -3.47
C ASP A 132 -11.81 4.62 -2.10
N THR A 133 -11.68 3.82 -1.07
CA THR A 133 -11.97 4.19 0.32
C THR A 133 -10.71 4.45 1.13
N ARG A 134 -9.57 3.93 0.71
CA ARG A 134 -8.27 4.07 1.36
C ARG A 134 -7.11 3.86 0.38
N LEU A 135 -5.89 4.10 0.85
CA LEU A 135 -4.66 3.71 0.15
C LEU A 135 -4.49 2.17 0.17
N GLY A 136 -3.73 1.64 -0.76
CA GLY A 136 -3.45 0.21 -0.84
C GLY A 136 -2.70 -0.31 0.38
N PHE A 137 -1.61 0.35 0.73
CA PHE A 137 -0.88 0.15 1.97
C PHE A 137 -0.27 1.49 2.43
N GLU A 138 -0.96 2.18 3.32
CA GLU A 138 -0.46 3.42 3.92
C GLU A 138 0.69 3.12 4.87
N PHE A 139 1.83 3.81 4.71
CA PHE A 139 2.96 3.63 5.61
C PHE A 139 3.34 4.90 6.39
N TYR A 140 2.82 6.05 6.00
CA TYR A 140 3.05 7.29 6.73
C TYR A 140 1.91 8.29 6.52
N ARG A 141 1.61 9.07 7.55
CA ARG A 141 0.58 10.11 7.52
C ARG A 141 1.07 11.39 8.18
N VAL A 142 0.83 12.52 7.52
CA VAL A 142 1.20 13.85 7.97
C VAL A 142 -0.05 14.66 8.25
N PRO A 143 -0.28 15.13 9.47
CA PRO A 143 -1.36 16.07 9.76
C PRO A 143 -1.06 17.42 9.12
N ILE A 144 -2.08 18.02 8.52
CA ILE A 144 -2.04 19.39 7.99
C ILE A 144 -2.67 20.30 9.00
N ASN A 145 -1.90 21.23 9.54
CA ASN A 145 -2.41 22.19 10.50
C ASN A 145 -3.09 23.37 9.77
N LEU A 146 -4.40 23.51 9.93
CA LEU A 146 -5.19 24.59 9.33
C LEU A 146 -4.87 25.98 9.88
N ALA A 147 -4.32 26.09 11.07
CA ALA A 147 -3.90 27.34 11.67
C ALA A 147 -2.51 27.83 11.20
N SER A 148 -1.83 27.03 10.42
CA SER A 148 -0.48 27.23 9.87
C SER A 148 -0.56 27.67 8.41
N PRO A 149 0.53 28.19 7.83
CA PRO A 149 0.66 28.45 6.38
C PRO A 149 0.52 27.20 5.49
N ASP A 150 0.23 26.02 6.06
CA ASP A 150 0.05 24.77 5.33
C ASP A 150 -1.18 24.75 4.43
N ILE A 151 -2.15 25.64 4.70
CA ILE A 151 -3.30 25.84 3.82
C ILE A 151 -3.25 27.25 3.24
N GLN A 152 -3.19 27.33 1.95
CA GLN A 152 -3.11 28.60 1.23
C GLN A 152 -4.18 28.68 0.14
N THR A 153 -4.70 29.89 -0.07
CA THR A 153 -5.49 30.19 -1.26
C THR A 153 -4.57 30.82 -2.30
N ALA A 154 -4.60 30.28 -3.51
CA ALA A 154 -3.81 30.80 -4.62
C ALA A 154 -4.72 31.06 -5.82
N THR A 155 -4.48 32.18 -6.49
CA THR A 155 -5.10 32.46 -7.79
C THR A 155 -4.21 31.89 -8.88
N ILE A 156 -4.72 30.95 -9.66
CA ILE A 156 -3.99 30.34 -10.78
C ILE A 156 -4.76 30.67 -12.05
N SER A 157 -4.21 31.51 -12.90
CA SER A 157 -4.72 31.78 -14.26
C SER A 157 -6.22 32.02 -14.36
N SER A 158 -6.84 32.83 -13.52
CA SER A 158 -8.29 33.05 -13.43
C SER A 158 -9.11 31.98 -12.68
N SER A 159 -8.47 31.00 -12.06
CA SER A 159 -9.13 30.05 -11.16
C SER A 159 -8.68 30.24 -9.71
N TYR A 160 -9.51 29.82 -8.78
CA TYR A 160 -9.19 29.82 -7.35
C TYR A 160 -8.85 28.40 -6.91
N ALA A 161 -7.74 28.25 -6.21
CA ALA A 161 -7.31 26.97 -5.67
C ALA A 161 -7.14 27.03 -4.16
N VAL A 162 -7.52 25.97 -3.47
CA VAL A 162 -7.11 25.69 -2.09
C VAL A 162 -5.85 24.86 -2.14
N VAL A 163 -4.81 25.29 -1.43
CA VAL A 163 -3.53 24.60 -1.39
C VAL A 163 -3.30 24.06 0.01
N TYR A 164 -3.14 22.75 0.13
CA TYR A 164 -2.75 22.06 1.34
C TYR A 164 -1.28 21.66 1.24
N LYS A 165 -0.51 21.93 2.29
CA LYS A 165 0.92 21.61 2.34
C LYS A 165 1.21 20.66 3.48
N ALA A 166 2.05 19.69 3.19
CA ALA A 166 2.58 18.75 4.16
C ALA A 166 4.06 18.48 3.89
N THR A 167 4.79 18.14 4.92
CA THR A 167 6.20 17.80 4.82
C THR A 167 6.41 16.36 5.27
N ILE A 168 6.94 15.52 4.38
CA ILE A 168 7.39 14.18 4.73
C ILE A 168 8.81 14.33 5.30
N PRO A 169 9.02 14.05 6.60
CA PRO A 169 10.26 14.36 7.28
C PRO A 169 11.43 13.46 6.86
N GLN A 170 12.64 13.82 7.30
CA GLN A 170 13.89 13.17 6.88
C GLN A 170 14.02 11.73 7.39
N ASP A 171 13.41 11.40 8.52
CA ASP A 171 13.44 10.08 9.15
C ASP A 171 12.47 9.06 8.52
N VAL A 172 11.60 9.49 7.62
CA VAL A 172 10.74 8.60 6.83
C VAL A 172 11.44 8.23 5.54
N SER A 173 11.47 6.95 5.19
CA SER A 173 11.96 6.45 3.90
C SER A 173 10.98 5.45 3.30
N GLY A 174 11.10 5.22 2.01
CA GLY A 174 10.28 4.24 1.29
C GLY A 174 9.94 4.65 -0.14
N THR A 175 9.24 3.77 -0.83
CA THR A 175 8.73 3.98 -2.18
C THR A 175 7.32 4.54 -2.12
N ILE A 176 7.15 5.82 -2.42
CA ILE A 176 5.84 6.43 -2.51
C ILE A 176 5.27 6.12 -3.89
N SER A 177 4.28 5.25 -3.96
CA SER A 177 3.57 4.94 -5.21
C SER A 177 2.12 5.42 -5.22
N GLU A 178 1.63 5.87 -4.08
CA GLU A 178 0.31 6.51 -3.95
C GLU A 178 0.30 7.55 -2.83
N ILE A 179 -0.64 8.48 -2.96
CA ILE A 179 -0.89 9.52 -1.97
C ILE A 179 -2.39 9.80 -1.88
N GLY A 180 -2.86 10.13 -0.69
CA GLY A 180 -4.24 10.47 -0.41
C GLY A 180 -4.41 11.61 0.58
N LEU A 181 -5.56 12.28 0.50
CA LEU A 181 -6.00 13.29 1.45
C LEU A 181 -7.18 12.75 2.26
N TYR A 182 -7.10 12.89 3.56
CA TYR A 182 -8.13 12.48 4.51
C TYR A 182 -8.63 13.67 5.33
N PRO A 183 -9.89 13.68 5.81
CA PRO A 183 -10.28 14.58 6.87
C PRO A 183 -9.56 14.13 8.14
N SER A 184 -8.87 15.04 8.81
CA SER A 184 -8.35 14.75 10.13
C SER A 184 -9.43 15.04 11.16
N THR A 185 -9.85 14.05 11.87
CA THR A 185 -10.93 14.20 12.84
C THR A 185 -10.53 13.78 14.22
N ARG A 186 -9.48 12.99 14.32
CA ARG A 186 -9.07 12.36 15.55
C ARG A 186 -7.71 12.82 16.06
N MET A 187 -7.32 14.06 15.81
CA MET A 187 -6.10 14.61 16.41
C MET A 187 -6.08 14.55 17.96
N SER A 188 -7.25 14.40 18.57
CA SER A 188 -7.38 14.22 20.01
C SER A 188 -7.46 12.75 20.45
N ILE A 189 -7.55 11.81 19.50
CA ILE A 189 -7.63 10.41 19.84
C ILE A 189 -6.23 9.82 19.66
N VAL A 190 -5.65 9.52 20.80
CA VAL A 190 -4.35 8.85 20.96
C VAL A 190 -4.30 7.50 20.22
N ASN A 191 -5.43 7.00 19.78
CA ASN A 191 -5.63 5.82 18.98
C ASN A 191 -6.09 6.22 17.59
N TYR A 192 -5.19 6.73 16.79
CA TYR A 192 -5.36 6.71 15.37
C TYR A 192 -5.36 5.23 14.95
N ASP A 193 -6.48 4.79 14.44
CA ASP A 193 -6.89 3.41 14.47
C ASP A 193 -6.22 2.55 13.42
N SER A 194 -5.58 3.17 12.44
CA SER A 194 -4.66 2.47 11.53
C SER A 194 -3.26 2.55 12.08
N LYS A 195 -2.69 1.45 12.51
CA LYS A 195 -1.33 1.43 13.03
C LYS A 195 -0.49 0.30 12.47
N PHE A 196 0.81 0.55 12.39
CA PHE A 196 1.77 -0.50 12.19
C PHE A 196 1.85 -1.39 13.43
N LEU A 197 1.82 -2.70 13.20
CA LEU A 197 2.17 -3.70 14.19
C LEU A 197 3.66 -4.05 14.10
N SER A 198 4.22 -4.00 12.90
CA SER A 198 5.66 -4.12 12.64
C SER A 198 6.00 -3.48 11.29
N ASP A 199 7.12 -2.76 11.23
CA ASP A 199 7.76 -2.27 10.01
C ASP A 199 8.86 -3.21 9.52
N PHE A 200 9.11 -4.32 10.23
CA PHE A 200 10.15 -5.31 9.92
C PHE A 200 11.54 -4.71 9.71
N TYR A 201 11.86 -3.67 10.45
CA TYR A 201 13.15 -2.98 10.32
C TYR A 201 14.26 -3.69 11.10
N ASP A 202 13.99 -4.11 12.34
CA ASP A 202 14.99 -4.73 13.22
C ASP A 202 14.85 -6.25 13.27
N ALA A 203 15.88 -6.94 12.76
CA ALA A 203 15.95 -8.41 12.79
C ALA A 203 16.06 -8.98 14.22
N MET A 204 16.54 -8.18 15.17
CA MET A 204 16.70 -8.61 16.56
C MET A 204 15.36 -8.72 17.31
N ASP A 205 14.35 -8.03 16.84
CA ASP A 205 13.00 -8.10 17.42
C ASP A 205 12.31 -9.44 17.12
N TRP A 206 12.74 -10.13 16.07
CA TRP A 206 12.14 -11.37 15.58
C TRP A 206 12.99 -12.58 15.94
N ASN A 207 12.40 -13.53 16.66
CA ASN A 207 13.06 -14.75 17.08
C ASN A 207 12.38 -15.98 16.48
N THR A 208 13.16 -17.00 16.14
CA THR A 208 12.59 -18.31 15.82
C THR A 208 12.74 -19.26 16.98
N THR A 209 11.81 -20.21 17.08
CA THR A 209 11.92 -21.34 18.03
C THR A 209 13.12 -22.26 17.71
N SER A 210 13.69 -22.14 16.51
CA SER A 210 14.82 -22.96 16.01
C SER A 210 16.17 -22.22 15.97
N GLY A 211 16.25 -21.00 16.50
CA GLY A 211 17.50 -20.22 16.59
C GLY A 211 17.99 -19.57 15.29
N PHE A 212 17.12 -19.48 14.28
CA PHE A 212 17.41 -18.72 13.07
C PHE A 212 16.85 -17.31 13.19
N ASN A 213 17.67 -16.29 12.98
CA ASN A 213 17.23 -14.91 12.89
C ASN A 213 16.91 -14.55 11.44
N PRO A 214 15.94 -13.67 11.18
CA PRO A 214 15.70 -13.16 9.85
C PRO A 214 16.90 -12.33 9.38
N ALA A 215 17.16 -12.32 8.07
CA ALA A 215 18.23 -11.53 7.47
C ALA A 215 17.67 -10.23 6.90
N SER A 216 18.27 -9.09 7.21
CA SER A 216 17.94 -7.82 6.58
C SER A 216 18.36 -7.79 5.11
N SER A 217 17.52 -7.21 4.26
CA SER A 217 17.75 -7.05 2.83
C SER A 217 17.19 -5.71 2.34
N THR A 218 17.86 -5.09 1.39
CA THR A 218 17.34 -3.92 0.66
C THR A 218 16.53 -4.31 -0.58
N ASN A 219 16.62 -5.58 -1.00
CA ASN A 219 15.94 -6.05 -2.19
C ASN A 219 14.43 -6.20 -1.93
N GLY A 220 13.65 -5.41 -2.63
CA GLY A 220 12.20 -5.45 -2.55
C GLY A 220 11.59 -4.58 -1.45
N ALA A 221 12.38 -3.87 -0.64
CA ALA A 221 11.87 -2.92 0.34
C ALA A 221 11.07 -1.80 -0.34
N ARG A 222 9.91 -1.47 0.25
CA ARG A 222 9.03 -0.38 -0.16
C ARG A 222 8.67 0.52 1.01
N ILE A 223 8.68 -0.03 2.22
CA ILE A 223 8.44 0.66 3.47
C ILE A 223 9.77 0.71 4.19
N GLY A 224 10.24 1.92 4.51
CA GLY A 224 11.61 2.04 5.02
C GLY A 224 12.67 1.75 3.96
N SER A 225 13.85 1.33 4.40
CA SER A 225 15.02 1.05 3.55
C SER A 225 15.39 -0.43 3.47
N THR A 226 14.80 -1.26 4.32
CA THR A 226 15.09 -2.70 4.44
C THR A 226 13.83 -3.50 4.69
N ILE A 227 13.88 -4.77 4.32
CA ILE A 227 12.90 -5.80 4.67
C ILE A 227 13.60 -6.90 5.47
N LEU A 228 12.85 -7.71 6.19
CA LEU A 228 13.36 -8.91 6.84
C LEU A 228 13.01 -10.16 6.03
N ASN A 229 14.02 -10.90 5.60
CA ASN A 229 13.86 -12.17 4.91
C ASN A 229 13.57 -13.28 5.92
N PHE A 230 12.38 -13.84 5.83
CA PHE A 230 11.91 -15.00 6.58
C PHE A 230 12.06 -16.25 5.72
N GLU A 231 12.91 -17.17 6.15
CA GLU A 231 13.27 -18.38 5.41
C GLU A 231 12.58 -19.61 6.01
N SER A 232 11.99 -20.46 5.19
CA SER A 232 11.42 -21.74 5.64
C SER A 232 12.50 -22.81 5.81
N GLY A 233 12.15 -23.92 6.46
CA GLY A 233 12.91 -25.17 6.37
C GLY A 233 12.69 -25.84 5.00
N SER A 234 13.48 -26.89 4.71
CA SER A 234 13.26 -27.71 3.51
C SER A 234 11.99 -28.55 3.66
N GLY A 235 10.95 -28.18 2.91
CA GLY A 235 9.64 -28.81 2.98
C GLY A 235 8.88 -28.63 4.31
N THR A 236 9.39 -27.78 5.23
CA THR A 236 8.80 -27.54 6.55
C THR A 236 8.57 -26.06 6.81
N ALA A 237 7.45 -25.75 7.46
CA ALA A 237 7.18 -24.40 7.89
C ALA A 237 8.17 -23.93 8.95
N ARG A 238 8.44 -22.62 8.95
CA ARG A 238 9.20 -21.96 10.01
C ARG A 238 8.47 -20.73 10.49
N GLU A 239 8.39 -20.57 11.79
CA GLU A 239 7.74 -19.45 12.43
C GLU A 239 8.77 -18.46 13.01
N TYR A 240 8.49 -17.18 12.89
CA TYR A 240 9.22 -16.06 13.46
C TYR A 240 8.28 -15.31 14.40
N ILE A 241 8.74 -15.01 15.60
CA ILE A 241 7.94 -14.46 16.69
C ILE A 241 8.47 -13.10 17.09
N LEU A 242 7.59 -12.12 17.15
CA LEU A 242 7.77 -10.80 17.74
C LEU A 242 7.05 -10.76 19.08
N ASN A 243 7.78 -10.48 20.17
CA ASN A 243 7.16 -10.20 21.45
C ASN A 243 6.54 -8.79 21.44
N THR A 244 5.33 -8.67 21.95
CA THR A 244 4.58 -7.42 21.92
C THR A 244 3.66 -7.31 23.12
N ASN A 245 2.92 -6.24 23.22
CA ASN A 245 1.81 -6.06 24.15
C ASN A 245 0.73 -5.24 23.45
N LEU A 246 -0.22 -5.93 22.84
CA LEU A 246 -1.26 -5.30 22.05
C LEU A 246 -2.63 -5.49 22.68
N ASP A 247 -3.39 -4.41 22.72
CA ASP A 247 -4.82 -4.41 22.95
C ASP A 247 -5.54 -4.07 21.65
N LEU A 248 -6.31 -5.02 21.15
CA LEU A 248 -7.08 -4.92 19.91
C LEU A 248 -8.59 -4.77 20.18
N THR A 249 -8.99 -4.46 21.41
CA THR A 249 -10.42 -4.30 21.78
C THR A 249 -11.06 -3.10 21.09
N GLY A 250 -10.27 -2.10 20.71
CA GLY A 250 -10.74 -0.93 19.96
C GLY A 250 -11.11 -1.19 18.50
N TYR A 251 -10.72 -2.36 17.96
CA TYR A 251 -11.03 -2.72 16.57
C TYR A 251 -12.29 -3.58 16.47
N ASN A 252 -13.11 -3.30 15.48
CA ASN A 252 -14.35 -4.04 15.24
C ASN A 252 -14.15 -5.22 14.25
N ASN A 253 -15.21 -5.95 13.97
CA ASN A 253 -15.16 -7.12 13.08
C ASN A 253 -14.91 -6.79 11.61
N GLN A 254 -15.15 -5.55 11.19
CA GLN A 254 -14.96 -5.09 9.82
C GLN A 254 -13.57 -4.52 9.58
N ASP A 255 -12.84 -4.22 10.65
CA ASP A 255 -11.47 -3.76 10.54
C ASP A 255 -10.60 -4.85 9.95
N THR A 256 -9.54 -4.45 9.28
CA THR A 256 -8.72 -5.36 8.51
C THR A 256 -7.25 -5.28 8.91
N MET A 257 -6.54 -6.37 8.70
CA MET A 257 -5.08 -6.42 8.76
C MET A 257 -4.52 -6.64 7.36
N ASN A 258 -3.39 -6.03 7.04
CA ASN A 258 -2.66 -6.30 5.82
C ASN A 258 -1.19 -6.54 6.11
N LEU A 259 -0.62 -7.52 5.39
CA LEU A 259 0.80 -7.82 5.33
C LEU A 259 1.35 -7.36 3.99
N ALA A 260 2.39 -6.52 4.02
CA ALA A 260 3.19 -6.18 2.85
C ALA A 260 4.43 -7.09 2.83
N TYR A 261 4.70 -7.74 1.70
CA TYR A 261 5.79 -8.71 1.59
C TYR A 261 6.35 -8.81 0.17
N TYR A 262 7.57 -9.30 0.04
CA TYR A 262 8.24 -9.51 -1.22
C TYR A 262 8.50 -11.01 -1.46
N LYS A 263 8.01 -11.54 -2.58
CA LYS A 263 8.25 -12.92 -3.01
C LYS A 263 9.56 -13.02 -3.79
N ASN A 264 10.53 -13.69 -3.21
CA ASN A 264 11.81 -13.98 -3.88
C ASN A 264 11.70 -15.16 -4.85
N ASP A 265 10.81 -16.10 -4.57
CA ASP A 265 10.56 -17.32 -5.35
C ASP A 265 9.06 -17.68 -5.37
N ASN A 266 8.70 -18.75 -6.09
CA ASN A 266 7.34 -19.26 -6.17
C ASN A 266 7.10 -20.50 -5.28
N ASN A 267 8.03 -20.81 -4.37
CA ASN A 267 7.96 -21.99 -3.53
C ASN A 267 7.18 -21.78 -2.23
N VAL A 268 6.72 -20.56 -1.94
CA VAL A 268 5.86 -20.28 -0.79
C VAL A 268 4.43 -20.78 -1.06
N SER A 269 3.91 -21.66 -0.22
CA SER A 269 2.55 -22.17 -0.30
C SER A 269 1.58 -21.44 0.60
N ASN A 270 2.04 -21.00 1.79
CA ASN A 270 1.22 -20.26 2.76
C ASN A 270 2.08 -19.33 3.60
N ILE A 271 1.50 -18.21 4.01
CA ILE A 271 2.00 -17.34 5.08
C ILE A 271 0.88 -17.26 6.11
N ARG A 272 1.17 -17.60 7.38
CA ARG A 272 0.19 -17.55 8.46
C ARG A 272 0.59 -16.46 9.44
N ILE A 273 -0.34 -15.56 9.74
CA ILE A 273 -0.20 -14.60 10.83
C ILE A 273 -0.87 -15.19 12.05
N LYS A 274 -0.17 -15.19 13.19
CA LYS A 274 -0.66 -15.66 14.48
C LYS A 274 -0.60 -14.55 15.51
N LEU A 275 -1.61 -14.44 16.34
CA LEU A 275 -1.66 -13.54 17.50
C LEU A 275 -1.80 -14.40 18.76
N TYR A 276 -0.81 -14.34 19.62
CA TYR A 276 -0.70 -15.21 20.79
C TYR A 276 -1.15 -14.52 22.08
N HIS A 277 -1.83 -15.28 22.92
CA HIS A 277 -2.04 -14.98 24.32
C HIS A 277 -0.91 -15.51 25.21
N ALA A 278 -0.94 -15.15 26.49
CA ALA A 278 0.09 -15.52 27.44
C ALA A 278 0.14 -17.03 27.75
N ASP A 279 -0.94 -17.77 27.50
CA ASP A 279 -1.04 -19.23 27.64
C ASP A 279 -0.64 -20.00 26.38
N ASP A 280 -0.02 -19.32 25.40
CA ASP A 280 0.35 -19.84 24.09
C ASP A 280 -0.83 -20.33 23.22
N SER A 281 -2.07 -20.02 23.58
CA SER A 281 -3.19 -20.09 22.64
C SER A 281 -3.09 -18.95 21.62
N TRP A 282 -3.55 -19.16 20.40
CA TRP A 282 -3.37 -18.19 19.34
C TRP A 282 -4.52 -18.18 18.33
N PHE A 283 -4.75 -16.98 17.77
CA PHE A 283 -5.60 -16.75 16.61
C PHE A 283 -4.77 -16.67 15.37
N TYR A 284 -5.34 -17.01 14.22
CA TYR A 284 -4.57 -16.98 12.99
C TYR A 284 -5.38 -16.62 11.75
N HIS A 285 -4.65 -16.18 10.75
CA HIS A 285 -5.15 -16.03 9.39
C HIS A 285 -4.13 -16.55 8.39
N ASP A 286 -4.60 -17.34 7.42
CA ASP A 286 -3.80 -17.87 6.33
C ASP A 286 -3.83 -16.95 5.10
N ILE A 287 -2.66 -16.69 4.54
CA ILE A 287 -2.48 -15.99 3.30
C ILE A 287 -1.90 -16.95 2.28
N VAL A 288 -2.68 -17.26 1.23
CA VAL A 288 -2.17 -17.99 0.07
C VAL A 288 -1.56 -16.97 -0.89
N PRO A 289 -0.22 -16.89 -1.01
CA PRO A 289 0.39 -15.87 -1.85
C PRO A 289 0.03 -16.10 -3.32
N PRO A 290 -0.36 -15.05 -4.06
CA PRO A 290 -0.64 -15.18 -5.48
C PRO A 290 0.62 -15.62 -6.25
N SER A 291 0.42 -16.23 -7.42
CA SER A 291 1.52 -16.56 -8.31
C SER A 291 2.31 -15.31 -8.72
N GLY A 292 3.59 -15.50 -9.04
CA GLY A 292 4.49 -14.44 -9.49
C GLY A 292 5.33 -13.83 -8.38
N LEU A 293 6.52 -13.40 -8.78
CA LEU A 293 7.52 -12.78 -7.91
C LEU A 293 7.19 -11.32 -7.63
N GLY A 294 7.96 -10.72 -6.74
CA GLY A 294 7.94 -9.29 -6.46
C GLY A 294 7.04 -8.92 -5.27
N TYR A 295 6.81 -7.63 -5.14
CA TYR A 295 6.08 -7.03 -4.03
C TYR A 295 4.59 -7.37 -4.06
N LYS A 296 4.06 -7.72 -2.90
CA LYS A 296 2.66 -8.09 -2.71
C LYS A 296 2.12 -7.43 -1.44
N ILE A 297 0.84 -7.13 -1.45
CA ILE A 297 0.07 -6.80 -0.25
C ILE A 297 -1.00 -7.88 -0.13
N SER A 298 -1.16 -8.44 1.06
CA SER A 298 -2.18 -9.45 1.32
C SER A 298 -3.59 -8.95 0.98
N PRO A 299 -4.54 -9.84 0.74
CA PRO A 299 -5.95 -9.49 0.84
C PRO A 299 -6.28 -8.83 2.18
N ASP A 300 -7.46 -8.24 2.30
CA ASP A 300 -7.97 -7.77 3.59
C ASP A 300 -8.25 -8.97 4.49
N LEU A 301 -7.52 -9.02 5.60
CA LEU A 301 -7.67 -10.04 6.63
C LEU A 301 -8.61 -9.46 7.69
N TYR A 302 -9.90 -9.76 7.59
CA TYR A 302 -10.89 -9.22 8.49
C TYR A 302 -10.67 -9.69 9.93
N MET A 303 -10.86 -8.79 10.89
CA MET A 303 -10.75 -9.13 12.30
C MET A 303 -11.77 -10.20 12.72
N SER A 304 -12.96 -10.23 12.10
CA SER A 304 -13.92 -11.31 12.30
C SER A 304 -13.32 -12.68 11.96
N ASP A 305 -12.63 -12.78 10.83
CA ASP A 305 -12.10 -14.06 10.35
C ASP A 305 -10.91 -14.51 11.18
N LEU A 306 -10.02 -13.57 11.54
CA LEU A 306 -8.87 -13.81 12.40
C LEU A 306 -9.29 -14.41 13.75
N PHE A 307 -10.25 -13.78 14.43
CA PHE A 307 -10.69 -14.19 15.76
C PHE A 307 -11.66 -15.37 15.76
N ASN A 308 -12.12 -15.82 14.60
CA ASN A 308 -12.91 -17.07 14.47
C ASN A 308 -12.03 -18.31 14.28
N GLN A 309 -10.74 -18.13 13.95
CA GLN A 309 -9.80 -19.23 13.78
C GLN A 309 -8.80 -19.23 14.93
N HIS A 310 -8.90 -20.20 15.85
CA HIS A 310 -8.02 -20.24 17.01
C HIS A 310 -7.57 -21.68 17.32
N GLU A 311 -6.42 -21.78 17.98
CA GLU A 311 -5.90 -22.99 18.59
C GLU A 311 -5.53 -22.73 20.06
N GLY A 312 -5.79 -23.69 20.93
CA GLY A 312 -5.57 -23.58 22.36
C GLY A 312 -6.84 -23.46 23.18
N THR A 313 -6.70 -23.08 24.45
CA THR A 313 -7.77 -23.10 25.45
C THR A 313 -8.46 -21.75 25.66
N THR A 314 -7.79 -20.66 25.36
CA THR A 314 -8.35 -19.32 25.55
C THR A 314 -9.31 -18.98 24.43
N VAL A 315 -10.52 -18.61 24.81
CA VAL A 315 -11.54 -18.12 23.88
C VAL A 315 -11.14 -16.69 23.44
N ALA A 316 -11.40 -16.40 22.19
CA ALA A 316 -11.11 -15.17 21.46
C ALA A 316 -11.19 -13.87 22.31
N GLU A 317 -10.09 -13.48 22.92
CA GLU A 317 -9.95 -12.16 23.55
C GLU A 317 -9.05 -11.28 22.70
N ARG A 318 -9.54 -10.10 22.31
CA ARG A 318 -8.75 -9.11 21.59
C ARG A 318 -7.79 -8.34 22.50
N SER A 319 -7.99 -8.44 23.81
CA SER A 319 -7.07 -7.91 24.82
C SER A 319 -5.88 -8.83 25.02
N SER A 320 -4.76 -8.28 25.44
CA SER A 320 -3.60 -9.05 25.93
C SER A 320 -2.94 -9.97 24.89
N ILE A 321 -2.76 -9.49 23.67
CA ILE A 321 -1.91 -10.16 22.68
C ILE A 321 -0.44 -9.91 23.04
N VAL A 322 0.29 -10.99 23.36
CA VAL A 322 1.67 -10.90 23.86
C VAL A 322 2.74 -11.23 22.83
N LYS A 323 2.36 -11.88 21.72
CA LYS A 323 3.27 -12.18 20.60
C LYS A 323 2.54 -12.11 19.27
N ILE A 324 3.28 -11.74 18.23
CA ILE A 324 2.88 -11.90 16.83
C ILE A 324 3.77 -12.98 16.23
N GLY A 325 3.18 -14.00 15.64
CA GLY A 325 3.88 -15.04 14.87
C GLY A 325 3.65 -14.86 13.38
N ILE A 326 4.71 -15.01 12.58
CA ILE A 326 4.62 -15.13 11.13
C ILE A 326 5.23 -16.46 10.73
N GLU A 327 4.39 -17.37 10.26
CA GLU A 327 4.82 -18.69 9.80
C GLU A 327 4.88 -18.73 8.27
N VAL A 328 6.03 -19.11 7.72
CA VAL A 328 6.25 -19.26 6.29
C VAL A 328 6.31 -20.75 5.95
N THR A 329 5.36 -21.22 5.16
CA THR A 329 5.25 -22.62 4.71
C THR A 329 5.68 -22.72 3.26
N PRO A 330 6.71 -23.56 2.93
CA PRO A 330 7.11 -23.78 1.55
C PRO A 330 6.20 -24.83 0.88
N THR A 331 6.29 -24.93 -0.44
CA THR A 331 5.79 -26.09 -1.18
C THR A 331 6.59 -27.32 -0.80
N SER A 332 5.96 -28.50 -0.90
CA SER A 332 6.56 -29.77 -0.49
C SER A 332 7.97 -29.98 -1.06
N GLY A 333 8.92 -30.28 -0.20
CA GLY A 333 10.31 -30.57 -0.56
C GLY A 333 11.15 -29.35 -0.99
N GLN A 334 10.59 -28.14 -0.94
CA GLN A 334 11.30 -26.90 -1.31
C GLN A 334 11.69 -26.08 -0.07
N THR A 335 12.55 -25.10 -0.27
CA THR A 335 12.75 -23.98 0.63
C THR A 335 12.17 -22.73 -0.02
N THR A 336 11.79 -21.73 0.78
CA THR A 336 11.35 -20.43 0.28
C THR A 336 11.86 -19.32 1.19
N THR A 337 12.06 -18.15 0.61
CA THR A 337 12.40 -16.92 1.33
C THR A 337 11.41 -15.84 0.97
N VAL A 338 10.77 -15.27 1.98
CA VAL A 338 9.82 -14.17 1.84
C VAL A 338 10.33 -12.96 2.60
N GLY A 339 10.47 -11.82 1.91
CA GLY A 339 10.82 -10.55 2.53
C GLY A 339 9.57 -9.94 3.16
N MET A 340 9.57 -9.69 4.47
CA MET A 340 8.48 -9.00 5.19
C MET A 340 8.80 -7.51 5.26
N ASP A 341 7.83 -6.66 4.93
CA ASP A 341 8.04 -5.22 4.78
C ASP A 341 7.11 -4.37 5.66
N GLY A 342 5.90 -4.83 5.96
CA GLY A 342 5.00 -4.11 6.84
C GLY A 342 3.79 -4.95 7.24
N LEU A 343 3.41 -4.87 8.51
CA LEU A 343 2.17 -5.42 9.04
C LEU A 343 1.39 -4.30 9.70
N ARG A 344 0.16 -4.05 9.26
CA ARG A 344 -0.68 -2.99 9.80
C ARG A 344 -2.12 -3.42 10.01
N ILE A 345 -2.81 -2.74 10.92
CA ILE A 345 -4.26 -2.75 11.07
C ILE A 345 -4.83 -1.50 10.42
N ASN A 346 -5.94 -1.65 9.71
CA ASN A 346 -6.73 -0.56 9.16
C ASN A 346 -8.07 -0.52 9.89
N ASP A 347 -8.42 0.65 10.38
CA ASP A 347 -9.77 0.96 10.82
C ASP A 347 -10.63 1.21 9.57
N GLU A 348 -11.63 0.39 9.37
CA GLU A 348 -12.56 0.44 8.24
C GLU A 348 -13.87 1.16 8.57
N ASP A 349 -13.89 2.01 9.57
CA ASP A 349 -15.05 2.85 9.92
C ASP A 349 -15.41 3.82 8.76
N THR A 350 -15.47 3.23 7.58
CA THR A 350 -15.77 3.89 6.31
C THR A 350 -17.18 4.47 6.22
N PHE A 351 -18.05 4.10 7.15
CA PHE A 351 -19.42 4.62 7.23
C PHE A 351 -19.52 5.95 7.96
N ASP A 352 -18.51 6.31 8.76
CA ASP A 352 -18.48 7.64 9.35
C ASP A 352 -18.10 8.66 8.26
N PRO A 353 -18.96 9.66 7.99
CA PRO A 353 -18.67 10.70 6.98
C PRO A 353 -17.44 11.54 7.28
N ILE A 354 -16.75 11.26 8.37
CA ILE A 354 -15.62 12.01 8.89
C ILE A 354 -14.27 11.37 8.53
N TYR A 355 -14.22 10.07 8.19
CA TYR A 355 -12.95 9.30 8.12
C TYR A 355 -12.51 8.84 6.74
N GLY A 356 -13.32 9.02 5.72
CA GLY A 356 -13.03 8.47 4.40
C GLY A 356 -11.98 9.25 3.61
N LEU A 357 -11.46 8.61 2.60
CA LEU A 357 -10.49 9.15 1.66
C LEU A 357 -11.12 10.26 0.79
N ILE A 358 -10.65 11.50 0.90
CA ILE A 358 -11.15 12.64 0.11
C ILE A 358 -10.67 12.55 -1.33
N SER A 359 -9.38 12.30 -1.51
CA SER A 359 -8.77 12.19 -2.82
C SER A 359 -7.61 11.21 -2.81
N ARG A 360 -7.35 10.59 -3.97
CA ARG A 360 -6.24 9.66 -4.15
C ARG A 360 -5.60 9.87 -5.51
N THR A 361 -4.30 9.68 -5.57
CA THR A 361 -3.61 9.42 -6.82
C THR A 361 -2.63 8.27 -6.67
N THR A 362 -2.46 7.55 -7.76
CA THR A 362 -1.40 6.56 -7.94
C THR A 362 -0.36 7.20 -8.84
N LEU A 363 0.89 7.24 -8.40
CA LEU A 363 1.96 7.87 -9.16
C LEU A 363 2.30 7.02 -10.38
N ALA A 364 2.33 7.62 -11.57
CA ALA A 364 2.72 6.93 -12.79
C ALA A 364 4.15 6.39 -12.72
N THR A 365 5.01 7.07 -11.96
CA THR A 365 6.34 6.59 -11.58
C THR A 365 6.47 6.75 -10.07
N PRO A 366 6.69 5.69 -9.31
CA PRO A 366 6.91 5.79 -7.88
C PRO A 366 8.09 6.69 -7.54
N LEU A 367 7.96 7.42 -6.43
CA LEU A 367 9.00 8.30 -5.91
C LEU A 367 9.78 7.58 -4.80
N GLU A 368 11.05 7.32 -5.05
CA GLU A 368 11.94 6.76 -4.04
C GLU A 368 12.38 7.85 -3.07
N LYS A 369 11.91 7.78 -1.83
CA LYS A 369 12.29 8.69 -0.77
C LYS A 369 13.32 8.04 0.14
N ALA A 370 14.56 8.48 0.00
CA ALA A 370 15.65 8.02 0.86
C ALA A 370 15.60 8.65 2.26
N MET A 371 16.15 7.96 3.24
CA MET A 371 16.45 8.48 4.57
C MET A 371 17.33 9.75 4.47
N GLY A 372 17.11 10.72 5.33
CA GLY A 372 17.83 11.98 5.34
C GLY A 372 17.36 13.04 4.34
N ARG A 373 16.41 12.71 3.46
CA ARG A 373 15.79 13.66 2.52
C ARG A 373 14.43 14.11 3.04
N GLN A 374 14.15 15.40 2.95
CA GLN A 374 12.83 15.97 3.18
C GLN A 374 12.09 16.12 1.85
N VAL A 375 10.83 15.76 1.82
CA VAL A 375 9.97 15.97 0.65
C VAL A 375 8.74 16.77 1.09
N ASP A 376 8.55 17.92 0.49
CA ASP A 376 7.36 18.74 0.67
C ASP A 376 6.31 18.36 -0.36
N VAL A 377 5.06 18.28 0.07
CA VAL A 377 3.94 17.91 -0.81
C VAL A 377 2.90 19.00 -0.76
N GLU A 378 2.49 19.47 -1.92
CA GLU A 378 1.32 20.34 -2.08
C GLU A 378 0.18 19.54 -2.71
N TYR A 379 -1.00 19.63 -2.12
CA TYR A 379 -2.24 19.25 -2.77
C TYR A 379 -2.98 20.52 -3.16
N ARG A 380 -3.21 20.71 -4.44
CA ARG A 380 -3.97 21.84 -5.00
C ARG A 380 -5.34 21.36 -5.41
N LEU A 381 -6.38 21.94 -4.82
CA LEU A 381 -7.76 21.75 -5.21
C LEU A 381 -8.20 22.99 -5.99
N ASP A 382 -8.24 22.85 -7.30
CA ASP A 382 -8.69 23.90 -8.22
C ASP A 382 -10.21 23.86 -8.35
N LEU A 383 -10.87 24.94 -7.98
CA LEU A 383 -12.32 25.02 -7.97
C LEU A 383 -12.90 25.35 -9.35
N GLY A 384 -12.07 25.74 -10.31
CA GLY A 384 -12.33 25.96 -11.73
C GLY A 384 -13.66 26.64 -12.07
N PHE A 385 -13.62 27.78 -12.65
CA PHE A 385 -14.79 28.44 -13.24
C PHE A 385 -14.74 28.35 -14.76
#